data_9e9eb769e2a65fa72d29a6b6705f8b6e
#
_entry.id   9e9eb769e2a65fa72d29a6b6705f8b6e
#
_cell.length_a   1.000
_cell.length_b   1.000
_cell.length_c   1.000
_cell.angle_alpha   90.00
_cell.angle_beta   90.00
_cell.angle_gamma   90.00
#
_symmetry.space_group_name_H-M   'P 1'
#
loop_
_entity.id
_entity.type
_entity.pdbx_description
1 polymer ?
#
loop_
_entity_poly.entity_id
_entity_poly.type
_entity_poly.pdbx_seq_one_letter_code
_entity_poly.pdbx_strand_id
1 'polypeptide(L)'
;MITDAIPPLRRLQQRMGRVRQTGRPQRHSHVPRPSRAATLAAISASLAMAACSWTAHDVHADGIVWQVDNTTTNPVGNWQMLGVHDLLIQWIVVDDIAYVANTRIRPAAQLPDWQRIAREPWARNVILGLAGYQDEKRARTHVPTLADQSAEAARAPVPLHVTGYYFPVEIDPTWLDAPKLAKILKRLPRPLWVSVYDQSNIGGKALADWLASWLPPDVGVFFQDGCGVYAREPYVARTYVDELASRLGQRRVRMIAEAFRPAEHGGFRAASVEELSKQLAAYRGYQVYLFDGPHYVSDDLTRALITRSSKPPAVDSAQTSP
;
A
#
# COMPACT_ATOMS: atom_id res chain seq x y z
N MET A 1 0.58 -32.15 -15.51
CA MET A 1 0.41 -31.94 -14.07
C MET A 1 0.54 -30.44 -13.83
N ILE A 2 -0.59 -29.78 -13.67
CA ILE A 2 -0.67 -28.34 -13.43
C ILE A 2 -0.48 -28.17 -11.92
N THR A 3 0.71 -27.79 -11.51
CA THR A 3 0.95 -27.35 -10.13
C THR A 3 0.37 -25.94 -10.01
N ASP A 4 -0.79 -25.84 -9.37
CA ASP A 4 -1.38 -24.58 -8.94
C ASP A 4 -0.32 -23.75 -8.19
N ALA A 5 0.18 -22.70 -8.84
CA ALA A 5 0.99 -21.68 -8.19
C ALA A 5 0.08 -20.97 -7.18
N ILE A 6 0.21 -21.33 -5.91
CA ILE A 6 -0.52 -20.71 -4.82
C ILE A 6 -0.03 -19.26 -4.72
N PRO A 7 -0.87 -18.24 -4.95
CA PRO A 7 -0.44 -16.85 -4.78
C PRO A 7 0.06 -16.64 -3.34
N PRO A 8 1.07 -15.82 -3.12
CA PRO A 8 1.69 -15.60 -1.79
C PRO A 8 0.70 -15.19 -0.71
N LEU A 9 -0.43 -14.59 -1.10
CA LEU A 9 -1.54 -14.20 -0.23
C LEU A 9 -2.26 -15.37 0.46
N ARG A 10 -2.22 -16.58 -0.08
CA ARG A 10 -2.85 -17.75 0.57
C ARG A 10 -2.16 -18.15 1.88
N ARG A 11 -0.89 -17.77 2.05
CA ARG A 11 -0.14 -18.08 3.28
C ARG A 11 -0.40 -17.11 4.42
N LEU A 12 -0.87 -15.88 4.13
CA LEU A 12 -1.36 -14.96 5.16
C LEU A 12 -2.58 -15.53 5.91
N GLN A 13 -3.47 -16.26 5.21
CA GLN A 13 -4.63 -16.91 5.85
C GLN A 13 -4.24 -18.05 6.81
N GLN A 14 -3.18 -18.80 6.55
CA GLN A 14 -2.77 -19.91 7.42
C GLN A 14 -2.15 -19.43 8.75
N ARG A 15 -1.74 -18.15 8.83
CA ARG A 15 -1.18 -17.56 10.07
C ARG A 15 -2.21 -16.98 11.01
N MET A 16 -3.47 -16.81 10.60
CA MET A 16 -4.53 -16.27 11.45
C MET A 16 -5.15 -17.34 12.37
N GLY A 17 -4.32 -17.96 13.22
CA GLY A 17 -4.77 -18.77 14.34
C GLY A 17 -5.24 -17.87 15.49
N ARG A 18 -6.56 -17.78 15.66
CA ARG A 18 -7.33 -17.40 16.85
C ARG A 18 -6.74 -16.32 17.78
N VAL A 19 -7.09 -15.07 17.54
CA VAL A 19 -7.10 -14.06 18.59
C VAL A 19 -8.48 -14.09 19.27
N ARG A 20 -8.54 -14.55 20.52
CA ARG A 20 -9.74 -14.45 21.36
C ARG A 20 -9.90 -12.99 21.81
N GLN A 21 -11.01 -12.38 21.44
CA GLN A 21 -11.49 -11.13 22.04
C GLN A 21 -11.93 -11.39 23.48
N THR A 22 -11.30 -10.73 24.44
CA THR A 22 -11.85 -10.56 25.79
C THR A 22 -12.13 -9.09 26.01
N GLY A 23 -13.35 -8.68 25.74
CA GLY A 23 -13.85 -7.37 26.09
C GLY A 23 -14.37 -7.33 27.52
N ARG A 24 -14.03 -6.31 28.26
CA ARG A 24 -14.70 -5.93 29.53
C ARG A 24 -15.08 -4.45 29.49
N PRO A 25 -16.31 -4.08 29.80
CA PRO A 25 -16.76 -2.69 29.72
C PRO A 25 -16.37 -1.91 30.98
N GLN A 26 -15.92 -0.68 30.83
CA GLN A 26 -15.78 0.25 31.95
C GLN A 26 -16.90 1.30 31.95
N ARG A 27 -17.37 1.56 33.17
CA ARG A 27 -18.52 2.37 33.56
C ARG A 27 -18.24 3.87 33.44
N HIS A 28 -19.31 4.59 33.04
CA HIS A 28 -19.40 6.04 33.08
C HIS A 28 -19.45 6.61 34.49
N SER A 29 -18.75 7.73 34.72
CA SER A 29 -18.98 8.61 35.84
C SER A 29 -19.40 10.01 35.36
N HIS A 30 -20.55 10.45 35.86
CA HIS A 30 -21.13 11.77 35.66
C HIS A 30 -20.37 12.86 36.45
N VAL A 31 -20.22 14.06 35.90
CA VAL A 31 -19.98 15.31 36.63
C VAL A 31 -20.79 16.45 35.99
N PRO A 32 -21.38 17.37 36.79
CA PRO A 32 -22.50 18.20 36.39
C PRO A 32 -22.14 19.57 35.82
N ARG A 33 -23.12 20.16 35.09
CA ARG A 33 -23.12 21.52 34.56
C ARG A 33 -23.29 22.58 35.62
N PRO A 34 -22.81 23.82 35.42
CA PRO A 34 -23.52 25.00 35.86
C PRO A 34 -24.07 25.84 34.70
N SER A 35 -25.25 26.41 34.96
CA SER A 35 -26.05 27.30 34.13
C SER A 35 -25.74 28.77 34.36
N ARG A 36 -26.15 29.59 33.38
CA ARG A 36 -26.70 30.98 33.38
C ARG A 36 -25.91 31.88 32.42
N ALA A 37 -26.47 32.43 31.48
CA ALA A 37 -27.59 33.33 31.16
C ALA A 37 -27.06 34.68 30.65
N ALA A 38 -27.48 35.02 29.43
CA ALA A 38 -27.81 36.30 28.85
C ALA A 38 -26.75 37.43 28.76
N THR A 39 -26.47 37.85 27.52
CA THR A 39 -26.77 39.22 27.06
C THR A 39 -26.74 39.31 25.53
N LEU A 40 -27.79 39.85 24.94
CA LEU A 40 -27.94 40.20 23.56
C LEU A 40 -27.09 41.40 23.18
N ALA A 41 -26.32 41.33 22.12
CA ALA A 41 -25.85 42.47 21.36
C ALA A 41 -25.86 42.07 19.87
N ALA A 42 -26.76 42.62 19.09
CA ALA A 42 -26.84 42.48 17.65
C ALA A 42 -25.65 43.23 17.02
N ILE A 43 -24.79 42.47 16.33
CA ILE A 43 -23.87 43.01 15.32
C ILE A 43 -24.12 42.22 14.05
N SER A 44 -24.74 42.89 13.09
CA SER A 44 -24.86 42.42 11.74
C SER A 44 -23.47 42.35 11.10
N ALA A 45 -22.82 41.22 11.21
CA ALA A 45 -21.62 40.92 10.45
C ALA A 45 -22.04 39.99 9.30
N SER A 46 -21.95 40.48 8.08
CA SER A 46 -22.07 39.73 6.86
C SER A 46 -21.05 38.58 6.90
N LEU A 47 -21.48 37.39 7.32
CA LEU A 47 -20.71 36.18 7.11
C LEU A 47 -20.75 35.88 5.61
N ALA A 48 -19.71 36.30 4.89
CA ALA A 48 -19.34 35.64 3.66
C ALA A 48 -19.09 34.16 4.01
N MET A 49 -20.09 33.31 3.80
CA MET A 49 -19.88 31.88 3.79
C MET A 49 -18.90 31.56 2.68
N ALA A 50 -17.62 31.50 3.01
CA ALA A 50 -16.68 30.72 2.25
C ALA A 50 -17.19 29.27 2.35
N ALA A 51 -18.10 28.92 1.45
CA ALA A 51 -18.38 27.53 1.14
C ALA A 51 -17.04 26.96 0.70
N CYS A 52 -16.32 26.30 1.61
CA CYS A 52 -15.32 25.33 1.23
C CYS A 52 -16.07 24.32 0.37
N SER A 53 -16.02 24.54 -0.94
CA SER A 53 -16.43 23.54 -1.90
C SER A 53 -15.54 22.32 -1.61
N TRP A 54 -16.08 21.40 -0.86
CA TRP A 54 -15.55 20.04 -0.80
C TRP A 54 -15.75 19.50 -2.21
N THR A 55 -14.74 19.71 -3.04
CA THR A 55 -14.71 19.11 -4.37
C THR A 55 -14.75 17.62 -4.17
N ALA A 56 -15.78 17.00 -4.75
CA ALA A 56 -16.04 15.56 -4.70
C ALA A 56 -15.02 14.75 -5.51
N HIS A 57 -13.72 15.01 -5.36
CA HIS A 57 -12.65 14.34 -6.12
C HIS A 57 -11.69 13.66 -5.18
N ASP A 58 -12.16 12.57 -4.53
CA ASP A 58 -11.36 12.04 -3.45
C ASP A 58 -10.99 10.58 -3.56
N VAL A 59 -11.13 10.02 -4.75
CA VAL A 59 -10.55 8.74 -5.08
C VAL A 59 -9.33 8.99 -5.95
N HIS A 60 -8.16 9.01 -5.32
CA HIS A 60 -6.88 9.22 -5.97
C HIS A 60 -5.89 8.16 -5.52
N ALA A 61 -5.11 7.65 -6.48
CA ALA A 61 -3.94 6.84 -6.21
C ALA A 61 -2.78 7.34 -7.07
N ASP A 62 -1.59 7.41 -6.50
CA ASP A 62 -0.38 7.85 -7.21
C ASP A 62 0.25 6.72 -8.01
N GLY A 63 0.14 5.50 -7.51
CA GLY A 63 0.78 4.34 -8.10
C GLY A 63 -0.05 3.07 -8.08
N ILE A 64 0.38 2.15 -8.91
CA ILE A 64 -0.09 0.76 -8.95
C ILE A 64 1.08 -0.16 -8.64
N VAL A 65 0.85 -1.19 -7.84
CA VAL A 65 1.81 -2.27 -7.64
C VAL A 65 1.49 -3.39 -8.61
N TRP A 66 2.49 -3.92 -9.27
CA TRP A 66 2.38 -5.08 -10.11
C TRP A 66 3.29 -6.20 -9.60
N GLN A 67 2.67 -7.29 -9.17
CA GLN A 67 3.34 -8.51 -8.80
C GLN A 67 3.52 -9.39 -10.04
N VAL A 68 4.71 -9.33 -10.63
CA VAL A 68 5.01 -10.09 -11.86
C VAL A 68 4.95 -11.58 -11.58
N ASP A 69 4.16 -12.30 -12.36
CA ASP A 69 4.12 -13.75 -12.41
C ASP A 69 3.82 -14.26 -13.84
N ASN A 70 3.72 -15.58 -14.00
CA ASN A 70 3.45 -16.16 -15.31
C ASN A 70 2.01 -15.93 -15.84
N THR A 71 1.09 -15.44 -14.99
CA THR A 71 -0.31 -15.15 -15.37
C THR A 71 -0.51 -13.67 -15.69
N THR A 72 0.30 -12.79 -15.13
CA THR A 72 0.23 -11.34 -15.30
C THR A 72 1.52 -10.76 -15.84
N THR A 73 2.11 -11.41 -16.87
CA THR A 73 3.37 -10.96 -17.48
C THR A 73 3.23 -9.62 -18.24
N ASN A 74 2.04 -9.32 -18.76
CA ASN A 74 1.76 -8.10 -19.51
C ASN A 74 0.52 -7.38 -18.96
N PRO A 75 0.67 -6.63 -17.86
CA PRO A 75 -0.45 -5.96 -17.20
C PRO A 75 -1.10 -4.92 -18.12
N VAL A 76 -2.41 -4.83 -18.03
CA VAL A 76 -3.25 -3.84 -18.73
C VAL A 76 -4.28 -3.28 -17.77
N GLY A 77 -4.63 -2.01 -17.91
CA GLY A 77 -5.65 -1.36 -17.11
C GLY A 77 -5.70 0.15 -17.35
N ASN A 78 -6.80 0.79 -16.98
CA ASN A 78 -7.02 2.22 -17.12
C ASN A 78 -6.76 2.98 -15.80
N TRP A 79 -5.75 2.57 -15.05
CA TRP A 79 -5.46 3.10 -13.71
C TRP A 79 -5.09 4.59 -13.68
N GLN A 80 -4.60 5.14 -14.80
CA GLN A 80 -4.38 6.59 -14.94
C GLN A 80 -5.65 7.41 -14.70
N MET A 81 -6.82 6.83 -14.83
CA MET A 81 -8.10 7.49 -14.52
C MET A 81 -8.25 7.78 -13.02
N LEU A 82 -7.55 7.04 -12.16
CA LEU A 82 -7.46 7.30 -10.71
C LEU A 82 -6.31 8.26 -10.35
N GLY A 83 -5.60 8.82 -11.34
CA GLY A 83 -4.42 9.65 -11.13
C GLY A 83 -3.11 8.88 -11.14
N VAL A 84 -3.13 7.56 -11.31
CA VAL A 84 -1.92 6.71 -11.31
C VAL A 84 -0.98 7.10 -12.43
N HIS A 85 0.27 7.36 -12.08
CA HIS A 85 1.36 7.66 -12.98
C HIS A 85 2.67 6.95 -12.59
N ASP A 86 2.68 6.28 -11.44
CA ASP A 86 3.80 5.51 -10.92
C ASP A 86 3.50 4.01 -10.99
N LEU A 87 4.46 3.23 -11.46
CA LEU A 87 4.42 1.78 -11.40
C LEU A 87 5.45 1.28 -10.39
N LEU A 88 5.01 0.58 -9.35
CA LEU A 88 5.88 -0.23 -8.51
C LEU A 88 5.83 -1.67 -9.02
N ILE A 89 6.90 -2.12 -9.64
CA ILE A 89 7.09 -3.54 -9.97
C ILE A 89 7.59 -4.23 -8.71
N GLN A 90 6.90 -5.25 -8.23
CA GLN A 90 7.28 -5.88 -6.97
C GLN A 90 8.63 -6.58 -7.06
N TRP A 91 8.92 -7.23 -8.19
CA TRP A 91 10.20 -7.88 -8.48
C TRP A 91 10.40 -8.10 -9.98
N ILE A 92 11.64 -8.10 -10.43
CA ILE A 92 12.05 -8.54 -11.77
C ILE A 92 12.81 -9.86 -11.74
N VAL A 93 13.14 -10.35 -10.53
CA VAL A 93 13.62 -11.71 -10.26
C VAL A 93 12.82 -12.27 -9.10
N VAL A 94 12.17 -13.41 -9.28
CA VAL A 94 11.42 -14.08 -8.22
C VAL A 94 11.61 -15.59 -8.29
N ASP A 95 11.83 -16.21 -7.13
CA ASP A 95 12.08 -17.64 -7.01
C ASP A 95 13.16 -18.15 -7.99
N ASP A 96 14.27 -17.38 -8.09
CA ASP A 96 15.42 -17.66 -8.95
C ASP A 96 15.09 -17.66 -10.46
N ILE A 97 14.01 -16.94 -10.86
CA ILE A 97 13.58 -16.72 -12.25
C ILE A 97 13.61 -15.24 -12.58
N ALA A 98 14.28 -14.86 -13.66
CA ALA A 98 14.39 -13.49 -14.14
C ALA A 98 13.32 -13.16 -15.19
N TYR A 99 12.59 -12.08 -14.99
CA TYR A 99 11.65 -11.46 -15.95
C TYR A 99 12.32 -10.37 -16.80
N VAL A 100 13.64 -10.27 -16.71
CA VAL A 100 14.47 -9.38 -17.53
C VAL A 100 15.53 -10.19 -18.28
N ALA A 101 15.95 -9.67 -19.43
CA ALA A 101 17.00 -10.30 -20.23
C ALA A 101 18.41 -9.92 -19.70
N ASN A 102 19.42 -10.59 -20.24
CA ASN A 102 20.83 -10.28 -20.00
C ASN A 102 21.28 -10.40 -18.54
N THR A 103 20.73 -11.38 -17.84
CA THR A 103 21.21 -11.82 -16.51
C THR A 103 21.73 -13.27 -16.61
N ARG A 104 22.50 -13.70 -15.60
CA ARG A 104 22.91 -15.11 -15.45
C ARG A 104 21.83 -15.95 -14.75
N ILE A 105 20.77 -15.29 -14.27
CA ILE A 105 19.63 -15.93 -13.62
C ILE A 105 18.74 -16.55 -14.71
N ARG A 106 18.18 -17.71 -14.45
CA ARG A 106 17.31 -18.41 -15.40
C ARG A 106 16.15 -17.50 -15.84
N PRO A 107 15.95 -17.28 -17.15
CA PRO A 107 14.86 -16.44 -17.62
C PRO A 107 13.50 -17.10 -17.42
N ALA A 108 12.47 -16.29 -17.26
CA ALA A 108 11.08 -16.73 -17.32
C ALA A 108 10.74 -17.27 -18.71
N ALA A 109 9.73 -18.14 -18.77
CA ALA A 109 9.28 -18.69 -20.05
C ALA A 109 8.77 -17.63 -21.02
N GLN A 110 8.20 -16.56 -20.47
CA GLN A 110 7.76 -15.38 -21.21
C GLN A 110 8.23 -14.13 -20.47
N LEU A 111 8.91 -13.25 -21.18
CA LEU A 111 9.30 -11.95 -20.66
C LEU A 111 8.18 -10.92 -20.89
N PRO A 112 8.02 -9.94 -19.99
CA PRO A 112 7.13 -8.81 -20.21
C PRO A 112 7.51 -8.01 -21.47
N ASP A 113 6.51 -7.49 -22.15
CA ASP A 113 6.73 -6.48 -23.19
C ASP A 113 7.04 -5.13 -22.54
N TRP A 114 8.29 -4.98 -22.11
CA TRP A 114 8.76 -3.78 -21.43
C TRP A 114 8.59 -2.52 -22.28
N GLN A 115 8.68 -2.62 -23.62
CA GLN A 115 8.49 -1.47 -24.49
C GLN A 115 7.02 -1.03 -24.54
N ARG A 116 6.09 -1.97 -24.53
CA ARG A 116 4.67 -1.65 -24.42
C ARG A 116 4.37 -0.99 -23.07
N ILE A 117 4.84 -1.61 -21.96
CA ILE A 117 4.63 -1.10 -20.60
C ILE A 117 5.20 0.32 -20.46
N ALA A 118 6.37 0.60 -21.04
CA ALA A 118 6.97 1.93 -21.02
C ALA A 118 6.12 3.04 -21.68
N ARG A 119 5.16 2.68 -22.52
CA ARG A 119 4.23 3.62 -23.17
C ARG A 119 2.92 3.83 -22.41
N GLU A 120 2.69 3.04 -21.38
CA GLU A 120 1.45 3.15 -20.59
C GLU A 120 1.42 4.43 -19.75
N PRO A 121 0.31 5.16 -19.73
CA PRO A 121 0.21 6.42 -18.99
C PRO A 121 0.34 6.24 -17.47
N TRP A 122 0.05 5.05 -16.96
CA TRP A 122 0.19 4.68 -15.55
C TRP A 122 1.61 4.19 -15.18
N ALA A 123 2.53 4.07 -16.13
CA ALA A 123 3.91 3.63 -15.91
C ALA A 123 4.95 4.72 -16.29
N ARG A 124 4.60 6.00 -16.11
CA ARG A 124 5.50 7.13 -16.45
C ARG A 124 6.77 7.13 -15.62
N ASN A 125 6.63 6.79 -14.34
CA ASN A 125 7.75 6.60 -13.41
C ASN A 125 7.71 5.17 -12.90
N VAL A 126 8.86 4.53 -12.82
CA VAL A 126 8.93 3.14 -12.39
C VAL A 126 9.85 3.00 -11.19
N ILE A 127 9.33 2.36 -10.15
CA ILE A 127 10.13 1.82 -9.06
C ILE A 127 10.35 0.35 -9.38
N LEU A 128 11.58 0.00 -9.70
CA LEU A 128 11.93 -1.31 -10.19
C LEU A 128 12.21 -2.25 -9.00
N GLY A 129 11.33 -3.24 -8.82
CA GLY A 129 11.54 -4.28 -7.81
C GLY A 129 12.70 -5.18 -8.20
N LEU A 130 13.51 -5.51 -7.23
CA LEU A 130 14.73 -6.28 -7.40
C LEU A 130 14.45 -7.80 -7.27
N ALA A 131 15.34 -8.54 -6.60
CA ALA A 131 15.16 -9.98 -6.41
C ALA A 131 14.43 -10.30 -5.11
N GLY A 132 13.49 -11.24 -5.16
CA GLY A 132 12.71 -11.70 -4.03
C GLY A 132 12.33 -13.18 -4.13
N TYR A 133 11.71 -13.68 -3.08
CA TYR A 133 11.03 -14.97 -3.07
C TYR A 133 9.57 -14.77 -2.69
N GLN A 134 8.68 -15.56 -3.27
CA GLN A 134 7.25 -15.55 -2.87
C GLN A 134 7.07 -16.06 -1.44
N ASP A 135 7.93 -16.97 -0.98
CA ASP A 135 7.95 -17.41 0.41
C ASP A 135 8.72 -16.44 1.29
N GLU A 136 8.00 -15.70 2.12
CA GLU A 136 8.56 -14.68 3.01
C GLU A 136 9.62 -15.26 3.96
N LYS A 137 9.39 -16.45 4.50
CA LYS A 137 10.35 -17.11 5.38
C LYS A 137 11.63 -17.45 4.63
N ARG A 138 11.50 -17.94 3.39
CA ARG A 138 12.64 -18.20 2.50
C ARG A 138 13.36 -16.90 2.16
N ALA A 139 12.62 -15.83 1.83
CA ALA A 139 13.19 -14.51 1.54
C ALA A 139 14.07 -14.02 2.71
N ARG A 140 13.54 -14.06 3.93
CA ARG A 140 14.25 -13.62 5.15
C ARG A 140 15.49 -14.45 5.47
N THR A 141 15.52 -15.73 5.11
CA THR A 141 16.69 -16.60 5.33
C THR A 141 17.75 -16.48 4.24
N HIS A 142 17.40 -15.96 3.05
CA HIS A 142 18.29 -15.89 1.88
C HIS A 142 18.60 -14.44 1.45
N VAL A 143 18.50 -13.48 2.36
CA VAL A 143 18.75 -12.06 2.07
C VAL A 143 20.09 -11.79 1.37
N PRO A 144 21.22 -12.41 1.76
CA PRO A 144 22.48 -12.19 1.03
C PRO A 144 22.40 -12.60 -0.44
N THR A 145 21.82 -13.76 -0.74
CA THR A 145 21.62 -14.25 -2.12
C THR A 145 20.71 -13.30 -2.90
N LEU A 146 19.59 -12.87 -2.29
CA LEU A 146 18.68 -11.90 -2.92
C LEU A 146 19.38 -10.57 -3.19
N ALA A 147 20.27 -10.12 -2.31
CA ALA A 147 21.03 -8.90 -2.54
C ALA A 147 22.00 -9.02 -3.72
N ASP A 148 22.67 -10.16 -3.88
CA ASP A 148 23.58 -10.41 -5.00
C ASP A 148 22.81 -10.52 -6.33
N GLN A 149 21.70 -11.25 -6.35
CA GLN A 149 20.78 -11.30 -7.49
C GLN A 149 20.20 -9.90 -7.82
N SER A 150 19.86 -9.11 -6.81
CA SER A 150 19.38 -7.73 -6.96
C SER A 150 20.42 -6.84 -7.61
N ALA A 151 21.68 -6.94 -7.20
CA ALA A 151 22.77 -6.17 -7.78
C ALA A 151 23.04 -6.56 -9.25
N GLU A 152 22.82 -7.81 -9.61
CA GLU A 152 22.87 -8.28 -11.00
C GLU A 152 21.66 -7.76 -11.79
N ALA A 153 20.45 -7.99 -11.32
CA ALA A 153 19.20 -7.62 -11.98
C ALA A 153 19.08 -6.10 -12.24
N ALA A 154 19.56 -5.28 -11.30
CA ALA A 154 19.55 -3.82 -11.44
C ALA A 154 20.39 -3.30 -12.62
N ARG A 155 21.31 -4.11 -13.17
CA ARG A 155 22.11 -3.76 -14.35
C ARG A 155 21.46 -4.17 -15.66
N ALA A 156 20.39 -4.97 -15.60
CA ALA A 156 19.69 -5.40 -16.79
C ALA A 156 19.06 -4.18 -17.49
N PRO A 157 19.27 -4.00 -18.78
CA PRO A 157 18.67 -2.89 -19.51
C PRO A 157 17.15 -3.12 -19.63
N VAL A 158 16.37 -2.17 -19.14
CA VAL A 158 14.92 -2.13 -19.34
C VAL A 158 14.54 -0.78 -19.94
N PRO A 159 13.65 -0.70 -20.92
CA PRO A 159 13.27 0.56 -21.60
C PRO A 159 12.26 1.37 -20.75
N LEU A 160 12.42 1.37 -19.43
CA LEU A 160 11.52 2.01 -18.45
C LEU A 160 12.21 3.25 -17.88
N HIS A 161 11.42 4.27 -17.55
CA HIS A 161 11.91 5.42 -16.79
C HIS A 161 12.00 5.05 -15.31
N VAL A 162 13.11 4.39 -14.93
CA VAL A 162 13.35 3.94 -13.56
C VAL A 162 13.73 5.11 -12.68
N THR A 163 12.89 5.44 -11.70
CA THR A 163 13.07 6.53 -10.73
C THR A 163 13.51 6.04 -9.35
N GLY A 164 13.52 4.73 -9.14
CA GLY A 164 13.95 4.11 -7.90
C GLY A 164 13.92 2.60 -7.96
N TYR A 165 14.34 1.98 -6.88
CA TYR A 165 14.41 0.53 -6.74
C TYR A 165 13.64 0.09 -5.51
N TYR A 166 13.14 -1.13 -5.53
CA TYR A 166 12.45 -1.72 -4.41
C TYR A 166 13.05 -3.08 -4.07
N PHE A 167 13.39 -3.30 -2.80
CA PHE A 167 13.89 -4.59 -2.33
C PHE A 167 12.74 -5.37 -1.68
N PRO A 168 12.24 -6.44 -2.34
CA PRO A 168 10.98 -7.07 -2.00
C PRO A 168 11.10 -8.12 -0.89
N VAL A 169 11.78 -7.78 0.21
CA VAL A 169 11.77 -8.57 1.44
C VAL A 169 10.95 -7.82 2.46
N GLU A 170 9.82 -8.39 2.88
CA GLU A 170 8.91 -7.74 3.80
C GLU A 170 9.53 -7.59 5.19
N ILE A 171 9.59 -6.36 5.66
CA ILE A 171 10.09 -6.00 6.98
C ILE A 171 8.92 -6.02 7.96
N ASP A 172 9.10 -6.74 9.07
CA ASP A 172 8.09 -6.87 10.11
C ASP A 172 8.80 -6.93 11.49
N PRO A 173 8.26 -6.28 12.54
CA PRO A 173 8.88 -6.29 13.87
C PRO A 173 9.05 -7.69 14.48
N THR A 174 8.26 -8.67 14.04
CA THR A 174 8.42 -10.07 14.47
C THR A 174 9.66 -10.75 13.89
N TRP A 175 10.27 -10.15 12.87
CA TRP A 175 11.53 -10.63 12.31
C TRP A 175 12.71 -10.02 13.07
N LEU A 176 13.21 -10.75 14.08
CA LEU A 176 14.27 -10.28 14.99
C LEU A 176 15.57 -9.88 14.27
N ASP A 177 15.83 -10.49 13.11
CA ASP A 177 17.03 -10.22 12.31
C ASP A 177 16.87 -9.06 11.31
N ALA A 178 15.69 -8.43 11.23
CA ALA A 178 15.45 -7.32 10.32
C ALA A 178 16.48 -6.18 10.42
N PRO A 179 17.01 -5.79 11.61
CA PRO A 179 18.05 -4.77 11.71
C PRO A 179 19.35 -5.11 10.98
N LYS A 180 19.64 -6.41 10.76
CA LYS A 180 20.82 -6.85 9.99
C LYS A 180 20.74 -6.42 8.52
N LEU A 181 19.53 -6.15 8.00
CA LEU A 181 19.31 -5.61 6.66
C LEU A 181 20.04 -4.28 6.42
N ALA A 182 20.28 -3.48 7.46
CA ALA A 182 20.94 -2.18 7.30
C ALA A 182 22.25 -2.26 6.48
N LYS A 183 23.04 -3.31 6.67
CA LYS A 183 24.29 -3.52 5.91
C LYS A 183 24.02 -3.93 4.46
N ILE A 184 23.01 -4.73 4.23
CA ILE A 184 22.59 -5.20 2.91
C ILE A 184 22.03 -4.05 2.08
N LEU A 185 21.10 -3.29 2.67
CA LEU A 185 20.44 -2.17 1.99
C LEU A 185 21.43 -1.10 1.52
N LYS A 186 22.56 -0.91 2.22
CA LYS A 186 23.63 0.03 1.80
C LYS A 186 24.31 -0.36 0.47
N ARG A 187 24.23 -1.63 0.07
CA ARG A 187 24.87 -2.16 -1.14
C ARG A 187 23.96 -2.10 -2.37
N LEU A 188 22.66 -1.86 -2.17
CA LEU A 188 21.66 -1.83 -3.24
C LEU A 188 21.57 -0.45 -3.91
N PRO A 189 21.09 -0.37 -5.16
CA PRO A 189 21.00 0.89 -5.90
C PRO A 189 20.04 1.89 -5.27
N ARG A 190 20.17 3.16 -5.65
CA ARG A 190 19.40 4.29 -5.11
C ARG A 190 18.63 5.04 -6.20
N PRO A 191 17.52 5.71 -5.83
CA PRO A 191 16.79 5.67 -4.55
C PRO A 191 16.24 4.27 -4.23
N LEU A 192 16.25 3.86 -2.96
CA LEU A 192 15.82 2.52 -2.55
C LEU A 192 14.60 2.58 -1.62
N TRP A 193 13.68 1.66 -1.83
CA TRP A 193 12.46 1.46 -1.05
C TRP A 193 12.39 0.03 -0.52
N VAL A 194 11.73 -0.13 0.61
CA VAL A 194 11.37 -1.43 1.22
C VAL A 194 9.91 -1.41 1.65
N SER A 195 9.27 -2.57 1.73
CA SER A 195 7.95 -2.66 2.36
C SER A 195 8.04 -3.00 3.84
N VAL A 196 7.09 -2.47 4.60
CA VAL A 196 6.94 -2.71 6.03
C VAL A 196 5.52 -3.11 6.33
N TYR A 197 5.37 -4.22 7.03
CA TYR A 197 4.12 -4.69 7.60
C TYR A 197 4.27 -4.80 9.11
N ASP A 198 3.20 -4.62 9.86
CA ASP A 198 3.17 -4.86 11.31
C ASP A 198 2.11 -5.91 11.62
N GLN A 199 2.49 -7.18 11.57
CA GLN A 199 1.61 -8.31 11.84
C GLN A 199 1.15 -8.36 13.30
N SER A 200 2.01 -7.90 14.21
CA SER A 200 1.74 -7.93 15.65
C SER A 200 0.98 -6.72 16.18
N ASN A 201 0.75 -5.71 15.32
CA ASN A 201 0.06 -4.46 15.68
C ASN A 201 0.70 -3.77 16.92
N ILE A 202 2.04 -3.60 16.88
CA ILE A 202 2.77 -2.90 17.96
C ILE A 202 2.42 -1.41 18.05
N GLY A 203 1.79 -0.85 17.03
CA GLY A 203 1.40 0.55 16.93
C GLY A 203 2.38 1.42 16.13
N GLY A 204 1.82 2.47 15.49
CA GLY A 204 2.57 3.31 14.55
C GLY A 204 3.82 3.94 15.17
N LYS A 205 3.71 4.48 16.38
CA LYS A 205 4.85 5.09 17.09
C LYS A 205 5.97 4.08 17.36
N ALA A 206 5.63 2.91 17.88
CA ALA A 206 6.62 1.86 18.19
C ALA A 206 7.29 1.36 16.91
N LEU A 207 6.52 1.16 15.83
CA LEU A 207 7.04 0.78 14.52
C LEU A 207 8.00 1.84 13.96
N ALA A 208 7.62 3.11 14.04
CA ALA A 208 8.42 4.23 13.55
C ALA A 208 9.74 4.36 14.33
N ASP A 209 9.71 4.27 15.66
CA ASP A 209 10.90 4.31 16.49
C ASP A 209 11.82 3.11 16.23
N TRP A 210 11.25 1.91 16.06
CA TRP A 210 12.01 0.70 15.73
C TRP A 210 12.71 0.82 14.37
N LEU A 211 12.01 1.26 13.33
CA LEU A 211 12.61 1.48 12.01
C LEU A 211 13.70 2.56 12.06
N ALA A 212 13.45 3.67 12.73
CA ALA A 212 14.41 4.76 12.86
C ALA A 212 15.70 4.35 13.58
N SER A 213 15.66 3.29 14.40
CA SER A 213 16.83 2.82 15.14
C SER A 213 17.86 2.11 14.26
N TRP A 214 17.49 1.60 13.08
CA TRP A 214 18.39 0.80 12.26
C TRP A 214 18.28 1.02 10.75
N LEU A 215 17.11 1.46 10.22
CA LEU A 215 16.90 1.64 8.78
C LEU A 215 17.79 2.79 8.26
N PRO A 216 18.58 2.59 7.18
CA PRO A 216 19.39 3.67 6.63
C PRO A 216 18.56 4.90 6.28
N PRO A 217 19.06 6.13 6.55
CA PRO A 217 18.28 7.37 6.41
C PRO A 217 17.92 7.71 4.96
N ASP A 218 18.56 7.08 4.00
CA ASP A 218 18.36 7.24 2.55
C ASP A 218 17.46 6.13 1.94
N VAL A 219 16.86 5.26 2.78
CA VAL A 219 15.92 4.23 2.36
C VAL A 219 14.49 4.65 2.69
N GLY A 220 13.61 4.60 1.70
CA GLY A 220 12.19 4.87 1.85
C GLY A 220 11.38 3.62 2.27
N VAL A 221 10.18 3.86 2.76
CA VAL A 221 9.27 2.83 3.27
C VAL A 221 7.95 2.87 2.52
N PHE A 222 7.49 1.74 2.05
CA PHE A 222 6.11 1.46 1.70
C PHE A 222 5.45 0.76 2.88
N PHE A 223 4.54 1.44 3.56
CA PHE A 223 3.77 0.84 4.65
C PHE A 223 2.54 0.13 4.07
N GLN A 224 2.38 -1.15 4.37
CA GLN A 224 1.22 -1.96 3.97
C GLN A 224 0.11 -1.78 4.99
N ASP A 225 -1.07 -1.38 4.53
CA ASP A 225 -2.17 -0.99 5.41
C ASP A 225 -2.83 -2.13 6.18
N GLY A 226 -2.72 -3.36 5.70
CA GLY A 226 -3.31 -4.54 6.32
C GLY A 226 -4.83 -4.62 6.22
N CYS A 227 -5.46 -3.77 5.41
CA CYS A 227 -6.91 -3.80 5.19
C CYS A 227 -7.35 -5.03 4.39
N GLY A 228 -6.47 -5.56 3.54
CA GLY A 228 -6.73 -6.72 2.71
C GLY A 228 -7.05 -7.99 3.48
N VAL A 229 -6.59 -8.09 4.72
CA VAL A 229 -6.82 -9.23 5.63
C VAL A 229 -7.57 -8.83 6.90
N TYR A 230 -8.17 -7.64 6.91
CA TYR A 230 -8.86 -7.06 8.08
C TYR A 230 -7.98 -6.95 9.33
N ALA A 231 -6.66 -6.83 9.16
CA ALA A 231 -5.74 -6.63 10.29
C ALA A 231 -5.91 -5.24 10.92
N ARG A 232 -6.32 -4.24 10.14
CA ARG A 232 -6.58 -2.86 10.56
C ARG A 232 -7.69 -2.23 9.75
N GLU A 233 -8.37 -1.27 10.38
CA GLU A 233 -9.23 -0.33 9.69
C GLU A 233 -8.39 0.79 9.01
N PRO A 234 -8.88 1.41 7.92
CA PRO A 234 -8.12 2.45 7.21
C PRO A 234 -7.67 3.63 8.08
N TYR A 235 -8.50 4.06 9.03
CA TYR A 235 -8.13 5.15 9.93
C TYR A 235 -7.00 4.76 10.89
N VAL A 236 -6.91 3.49 11.28
CA VAL A 236 -5.78 2.97 12.10
C VAL A 236 -4.51 2.92 11.25
N ALA A 237 -4.60 2.42 10.01
CA ALA A 237 -3.46 2.44 9.08
C ALA A 237 -2.97 3.88 8.82
N ARG A 238 -3.89 4.86 8.77
CA ARG A 238 -3.55 6.28 8.67
C ARG A 238 -2.71 6.75 9.87
N THR A 239 -3.05 6.37 11.09
CA THR A 239 -2.24 6.76 12.27
C THR A 239 -0.83 6.20 12.21
N TYR A 240 -0.65 4.99 11.66
CA TYR A 240 0.67 4.41 11.44
C TYR A 240 1.52 5.25 10.48
N VAL A 241 0.96 5.63 9.36
CA VAL A 241 1.71 6.39 8.35
C VAL A 241 2.00 7.81 8.82
N ASP A 242 1.13 8.42 9.63
CA ASP A 242 1.37 9.71 10.28
C ASP A 242 2.59 9.63 11.22
N GLU A 243 2.69 8.60 12.05
CA GLU A 243 3.83 8.37 12.95
C GLU A 243 5.12 8.07 12.18
N LEU A 244 5.04 7.22 11.15
CA LEU A 244 6.17 6.93 10.27
C LEU A 244 6.68 8.19 9.58
N ALA A 245 5.78 9.01 9.02
CA ALA A 245 6.13 10.26 8.36
C ALA A 245 6.73 11.30 9.31
N SER A 246 6.19 11.40 10.51
CA SER A 246 6.73 12.26 11.57
C SER A 246 8.16 11.86 11.96
N ARG A 247 8.42 10.56 12.07
CA ARG A 247 9.70 10.04 12.60
C ARG A 247 10.77 9.89 11.53
N LEU A 248 10.39 9.45 10.32
CA LEU A 248 11.33 9.17 9.22
C LEU A 248 11.41 10.31 8.20
N GLY A 249 10.41 11.18 8.17
CA GLY A 249 10.22 12.23 7.17
C GLY A 249 9.22 11.83 6.07
N GLN A 250 8.30 12.76 5.76
CA GLN A 250 7.18 12.53 4.83
C GLN A 250 7.61 11.96 3.46
N ARG A 251 8.71 12.47 2.90
CA ARG A 251 9.20 12.03 1.59
C ARG A 251 9.73 10.59 1.56
N ARG A 252 9.94 10.00 2.72
CA ARG A 252 10.43 8.62 2.87
C ARG A 252 9.30 7.62 3.13
N VAL A 253 8.04 8.06 3.20
CA VAL A 253 6.93 7.18 3.56
C VAL A 253 5.86 7.25 2.47
N ARG A 254 5.47 6.09 1.99
CA ARG A 254 4.39 5.86 1.04
C ARG A 254 3.45 4.78 1.58
N MET A 255 2.21 4.79 1.12
CA MET A 255 1.19 3.82 1.52
C MET A 255 0.99 2.78 0.42
N ILE A 256 0.96 1.50 0.79
CA ILE A 256 0.34 0.45 -0.02
C ILE A 256 -1.07 0.22 0.52
N ALA A 257 -2.06 0.50 -0.30
CA ALA A 257 -3.45 0.20 -0.05
C ALA A 257 -3.79 -1.15 -0.68
N GLU A 258 -4.10 -2.14 0.15
CA GLU A 258 -4.45 -3.49 -0.29
C GLU A 258 -5.84 -3.51 -0.91
N ALA A 259 -5.91 -3.68 -2.24
CA ALA A 259 -7.15 -3.63 -3.03
C ALA A 259 -7.88 -4.98 -3.08
N PHE A 260 -7.67 -5.84 -2.11
CA PHE A 260 -8.28 -7.17 -2.00
C PHE A 260 -8.88 -7.40 -0.61
N ARG A 261 -9.76 -8.41 -0.51
CA ARG A 261 -10.38 -8.88 0.76
C ARG A 261 -10.48 -10.40 0.74
N PRO A 262 -10.55 -11.06 1.91
CA PRO A 262 -10.82 -12.49 1.96
C PRO A 262 -12.14 -12.83 1.26
N ALA A 263 -12.14 -13.88 0.45
CA ALA A 263 -13.34 -14.38 -0.19
C ALA A 263 -14.03 -15.41 0.71
N GLU A 264 -15.36 -15.54 0.58
CA GLU A 264 -16.19 -16.42 1.40
C GLU A 264 -15.76 -17.89 1.36
N HIS A 265 -15.35 -18.36 0.19
CA HIS A 265 -14.94 -19.75 -0.02
C HIS A 265 -13.40 -19.94 -0.01
N GLY A 266 -12.67 -19.02 0.61
CA GLY A 266 -11.22 -19.01 0.65
C GLY A 266 -10.58 -18.24 -0.52
N GLY A 267 -9.29 -17.91 -0.36
CA GLY A 267 -8.59 -17.00 -1.29
C GLY A 267 -8.99 -15.53 -1.08
N PHE A 268 -8.85 -14.73 -2.13
CA PHE A 268 -9.12 -13.31 -2.08
C PHE A 268 -10.00 -12.85 -3.24
N ARG A 269 -10.81 -11.84 -3.00
CA ARG A 269 -11.59 -11.07 -3.98
C ARG A 269 -11.07 -9.66 -4.08
N ALA A 270 -11.39 -8.95 -5.15
CA ALA A 270 -11.21 -7.51 -5.21
C ALA A 270 -11.97 -6.81 -4.07
N ALA A 271 -11.41 -5.74 -3.54
CA ALA A 271 -12.13 -4.86 -2.64
C ALA A 271 -13.33 -4.26 -3.38
N SER A 272 -14.44 -4.02 -2.67
CA SER A 272 -15.58 -3.31 -3.25
C SER A 272 -15.25 -1.82 -3.42
N VAL A 273 -16.06 -1.14 -4.23
CA VAL A 273 -15.97 0.33 -4.40
C VAL A 273 -16.04 1.05 -3.05
N GLU A 274 -16.90 0.57 -2.15
CA GLU A 274 -17.05 1.18 -0.83
C GLU A 274 -15.81 0.96 0.05
N GLU A 275 -15.30 -0.26 0.10
CA GLU A 275 -14.11 -0.62 0.89
C GLU A 275 -12.90 0.20 0.42
N LEU A 276 -12.65 0.25 -0.90
CA LEU A 276 -11.49 0.95 -1.44
C LEU A 276 -11.63 2.47 -1.37
N SER A 277 -12.83 3.02 -1.56
CA SER A 277 -13.08 4.46 -1.38
C SER A 277 -12.78 4.93 0.04
N LYS A 278 -13.14 4.13 1.07
CA LYS A 278 -12.83 4.43 2.47
C LYS A 278 -11.33 4.45 2.74
N GLN A 279 -10.59 3.50 2.16
CA GLN A 279 -9.13 3.47 2.26
C GLN A 279 -8.51 4.72 1.64
N LEU A 280 -8.83 5.01 0.37
CA LEU A 280 -8.25 6.14 -0.35
C LEU A 280 -8.59 7.48 0.30
N ALA A 281 -9.82 7.63 0.81
CA ALA A 281 -10.21 8.82 1.56
C ALA A 281 -9.40 9.00 2.85
N ALA A 282 -9.12 7.90 3.57
CA ALA A 282 -8.32 7.95 4.79
C ALA A 282 -6.86 8.33 4.54
N TYR A 283 -6.32 8.01 3.38
CA TYR A 283 -4.87 8.18 3.08
C TYR A 283 -4.54 9.48 2.36
N ARG A 284 -5.46 10.42 2.28
CA ARG A 284 -5.23 11.74 1.65
C ARG A 284 -3.98 12.42 2.23
N GLY A 285 -3.19 13.00 1.31
CA GLY A 285 -1.94 13.67 1.67
C GLY A 285 -0.71 12.77 1.71
N TYR A 286 -0.90 11.47 1.48
CA TYR A 286 0.18 10.52 1.24
C TYR A 286 0.19 10.02 -0.19
N GLN A 287 1.35 9.58 -0.67
CA GLN A 287 1.45 8.84 -1.93
C GLN A 287 0.91 7.42 -1.70
N VAL A 288 -0.14 7.06 -2.45
CA VAL A 288 -0.87 5.81 -2.30
C VAL A 288 -0.66 4.93 -3.52
N TYR A 289 -0.28 3.68 -3.28
CA TYR A 289 -0.07 2.65 -4.29
C TYR A 289 -1.06 1.51 -4.06
N LEU A 290 -1.83 1.14 -5.09
CA LEU A 290 -2.83 0.06 -4.99
C LEU A 290 -2.17 -1.30 -5.23
N PHE A 291 -2.29 -2.19 -4.28
CA PHE A 291 -1.78 -3.56 -4.37
C PHE A 291 -2.91 -4.58 -4.49
N ASP A 292 -2.93 -5.45 -5.41
CA ASP A 292 -2.17 -5.56 -6.62
C ASP A 292 -3.05 -5.13 -7.79
N GLY A 293 -2.53 -4.26 -8.63
CA GLY A 293 -3.30 -3.66 -9.72
C GLY A 293 -3.90 -4.67 -10.68
N PRO A 294 -3.07 -5.46 -11.38
CA PRO A 294 -3.54 -6.40 -12.40
C PRO A 294 -4.51 -7.47 -11.89
N HIS A 295 -4.41 -7.85 -10.61
CA HIS A 295 -5.24 -8.90 -10.04
C HIS A 295 -6.55 -8.39 -9.45
N TYR A 296 -6.58 -7.17 -8.89
CA TYR A 296 -7.71 -6.71 -8.08
C TYR A 296 -8.31 -5.37 -8.52
N VAL A 297 -7.61 -4.58 -9.33
CA VAL A 297 -8.08 -3.26 -9.77
C VAL A 297 -8.47 -3.30 -11.24
N SER A 298 -9.63 -3.90 -11.52
CA SER A 298 -10.19 -3.97 -12.87
C SER A 298 -10.63 -2.61 -13.39
N ASP A 299 -10.83 -2.52 -14.71
CA ASP A 299 -11.39 -1.30 -15.34
C ASP A 299 -12.81 -0.97 -14.84
N ASP A 300 -13.60 -2.00 -14.49
CA ASP A 300 -14.93 -1.78 -13.93
C ASP A 300 -14.87 -1.17 -12.54
N LEU A 301 -13.97 -1.68 -11.68
CA LEU A 301 -13.74 -1.10 -10.37
C LEU A 301 -13.20 0.34 -10.49
N THR A 302 -12.27 0.58 -11.40
CA THR A 302 -11.72 1.92 -11.69
C THR A 302 -12.82 2.90 -12.07
N ARG A 303 -13.68 2.55 -13.03
CA ARG A 303 -14.83 3.39 -13.45
C ARG A 303 -15.82 3.62 -12.31
N ALA A 304 -16.14 2.60 -11.54
CA ALA A 304 -17.08 2.69 -10.43
C ALA A 304 -16.57 3.61 -9.31
N LEU A 305 -15.29 3.57 -9.02
CA LEU A 305 -14.63 4.46 -8.05
C LEU A 305 -14.77 5.93 -8.48
N ILE A 306 -14.50 6.24 -9.73
CA ILE A 306 -14.61 7.60 -10.29
C ILE A 306 -16.07 8.08 -10.26
N THR A 307 -17.01 7.23 -10.68
CA THR A 307 -18.44 7.56 -10.68
C THR A 307 -18.94 7.87 -9.27
N ARG A 308 -18.49 7.10 -8.27
CA ARG A 308 -18.85 7.36 -6.87
C ARG A 308 -18.29 8.69 -6.38
N SER A 309 -17.08 9.01 -6.74
CA SER A 309 -16.42 10.28 -6.37
C SER A 309 -17.10 11.50 -6.97
N SER A 310 -17.74 11.34 -8.13
CA SER A 310 -18.46 12.43 -8.84
C SER A 310 -19.86 12.68 -8.32
N LYS A 311 -20.41 11.80 -7.46
CA LYS A 311 -21.77 11.94 -6.95
C LYS A 311 -21.77 12.82 -5.69
N PRO A 312 -22.54 13.94 -5.66
CA PRO A 312 -22.66 14.76 -4.47
C PRO A 312 -23.23 13.92 -3.31
N PRO A 313 -22.84 14.21 -2.05
CA PRO A 313 -23.39 13.52 -0.90
C PRO A 313 -24.91 13.64 -0.91
N ALA A 314 -25.61 12.51 -0.69
CA ALA A 314 -27.04 12.51 -0.54
C ALA A 314 -27.40 13.48 0.60
N VAL A 315 -28.16 14.53 0.29
CA VAL A 315 -28.72 15.41 1.32
C VAL A 315 -29.75 14.57 2.05
N ASP A 316 -29.47 14.24 3.30
CA ASP A 316 -30.38 13.57 4.21
C ASP A 316 -31.62 14.48 4.39
N SER A 317 -32.66 14.20 3.64
CA SER A 317 -33.97 14.88 3.74
C SER A 317 -34.77 14.26 4.89
N ALA A 318 -34.16 14.23 6.09
CA ALA A 318 -34.87 13.85 7.30
C ALA A 318 -34.98 15.05 8.22
N GLN A 319 -36.25 15.48 8.34
CA GLN A 319 -36.86 16.34 9.35
C GLN A 319 -37.38 17.68 8.84
N THR A 320 -38.49 17.59 8.13
CA THR A 320 -39.58 18.54 8.32
C THR A 320 -40.86 17.72 8.53
N SER A 321 -41.26 17.54 9.73
CA SER A 321 -42.64 17.23 10.11
C SER A 321 -43.11 18.27 11.12
N PRO A 322 -44.34 18.78 10.95
CA PRO A 322 -44.87 19.96 11.62
C PRO A 322 -45.13 19.75 13.10
#